data_e36e08c70784d65dd98fc883cb3377e9
#
_entry.id   e36e08c70784d65dd98fc883cb3377e9
#
_cell.length_a   1.000
_cell.length_b   1.000
_cell.length_c   1.000
_cell.angle_alpha   90.00
_cell.angle_beta   90.00
_cell.angle_gamma   90.00
#
_symmetry.space_group_name_H-M   'P 1'
#
loop_
_entity.id
_entity.type
_entity.pdbx_description
1 polymer ?
#
loop_
_entity_poly.entity_id
_entity_poly.type
_entity_poly.pdbx_seq_one_letter_code
_entity_poly.pdbx_strand_id
1 'polypeptide(L)'
;MRKKWIAMLLCIAMTLTLLAGCGSSSSSTAASGSVAGTYEGTGKGRNGDIVVAVTLDDNAAITNIEVKEQQETAGVGDVAFDQMIPQMVENNTIAVDAVASATLTSNGLLEAVRAALTAAGVNPDDYNGEVAVTKGEDTTYDVDVAVVGAGGAGMAAAAAASENGAKVLVLEKAAAIGGNTKLGEGTYNVADPERQKQLTMTADNCKEVEAALAEKTDDPEYQALIDATRADYEKWQAEDGKTLFDSPNWHALQTYIGGGSIDNIELIETYANGAVDALDWLENTIGVPFKNDYIFMAIGGKWARGHQVDLIAATGKESDNGGRIYIEKLQN
;
A
#
# COMPACT_ATOMS: atom_id res chain seq x y z
N MET A 1 -47.09 -9.04 -37.23
CA MET A 1 -48.09 -8.23 -36.52
C MET A 1 -48.62 -8.84 -35.21
N ARG A 2 -48.59 -10.17 -35.01
CA ARG A 2 -49.10 -10.81 -33.77
C ARG A 2 -48.24 -10.58 -32.48
N LYS A 3 -46.95 -10.33 -32.58
CA LYS A 3 -46.09 -10.14 -31.40
C LYS A 3 -46.19 -8.74 -30.72
N LYS A 4 -46.68 -7.72 -31.43
CA LYS A 4 -46.88 -6.37 -30.90
C LYS A 4 -48.16 -6.20 -30.08
N TRP A 5 -49.14 -7.06 -30.28
CA TRP A 5 -50.41 -7.03 -29.55
C TRP A 5 -50.34 -7.72 -28.19
N ILE A 6 -49.45 -8.71 -28.03
CA ILE A 6 -49.22 -9.42 -26.75
C ILE A 6 -48.50 -8.52 -25.75
N ALA A 7 -47.53 -7.68 -26.20
CA ALA A 7 -46.85 -6.72 -25.33
C ALA A 7 -47.78 -5.61 -24.80
N MET A 8 -48.75 -5.21 -25.60
CA MET A 8 -49.71 -4.15 -25.24
C MET A 8 -50.77 -4.64 -24.26
N LEU A 9 -51.14 -5.91 -24.29
CA LEU A 9 -52.08 -6.56 -23.35
C LEU A 9 -51.45 -6.82 -21.97
N LEU A 10 -50.09 -7.08 -21.90
CA LEU A 10 -49.38 -7.23 -20.62
C LEU A 10 -49.20 -5.90 -19.87
N CYS A 11 -49.03 -4.78 -20.58
CA CYS A 11 -48.95 -3.45 -19.95
C CYS A 11 -50.29 -2.98 -19.39
N ILE A 12 -51.43 -3.37 -19.95
CA ILE A 12 -52.76 -2.99 -19.45
C ILE A 12 -53.16 -3.80 -18.23
N ALA A 13 -52.62 -5.05 -18.06
CA ALA A 13 -52.91 -5.86 -16.88
C ALA A 13 -52.13 -5.39 -15.62
N MET A 14 -51.01 -4.66 -15.77
CA MET A 14 -50.26 -4.12 -14.63
C MET A 14 -50.75 -2.75 -14.13
N THR A 15 -51.62 -2.06 -14.87
CA THR A 15 -52.15 -0.75 -14.44
C THR A 15 -53.48 -0.80 -13.72
N LEU A 16 -54.12 -1.98 -13.62
CA LEU A 16 -55.45 -2.11 -12.96
C LEU A 16 -55.42 -2.57 -11.49
N THR A 17 -54.26 -2.78 -10.90
CA THR A 17 -54.15 -3.16 -9.49
C THR A 17 -53.79 -2.03 -8.51
N LEU A 18 -53.79 -0.78 -8.99
CA LEU A 18 -53.41 0.41 -8.17
C LEU A 18 -54.57 1.34 -7.78
N LEU A 19 -55.82 0.93 -7.92
CA LEU A 19 -57.00 1.77 -7.64
C LEU A 19 -58.02 1.12 -6.72
N ALA A 20 -57.58 0.42 -5.64
CA ALA A 20 -58.52 0.00 -4.61
C ALA A 20 -57.85 0.19 -3.23
N GLY A 21 -57.89 1.40 -2.70
CA GLY A 21 -57.32 1.70 -1.39
C GLY A 21 -57.43 3.18 -0.99
N CYS A 22 -58.59 3.77 -1.13
CA CYS A 22 -58.89 5.04 -0.47
C CYS A 22 -60.08 4.87 0.48
N GLY A 23 -59.79 4.98 1.78
CA GLY A 23 -60.85 5.16 2.75
C GLY A 23 -60.49 4.64 4.11
N SER A 24 -59.83 5.46 4.92
CA SER A 24 -60.16 5.73 6.35
C SER A 24 -59.01 6.48 6.96
N SER A 25 -59.21 7.74 7.24
CA SER A 25 -58.40 8.53 8.16
C SER A 25 -58.56 7.94 9.56
N SER A 26 -57.59 7.10 9.93
CA SER A 26 -57.29 6.81 11.31
C SER A 26 -55.92 7.39 11.61
N SER A 27 -55.89 8.35 12.52
CA SER A 27 -54.68 8.83 13.17
C SER A 27 -53.89 7.61 13.69
N SER A 28 -52.92 7.16 12.93
CA SER A 28 -51.94 6.21 13.44
C SER A 28 -50.99 6.98 14.34
N THR A 29 -51.22 6.88 15.64
CA THR A 29 -50.16 6.92 16.63
C THR A 29 -49.04 6.01 16.07
N ALA A 30 -47.87 6.58 15.77
CA ALA A 30 -46.71 5.78 15.45
C ALA A 30 -46.49 4.85 16.63
N ALA A 31 -46.74 3.55 16.43
CA ALA A 31 -46.21 2.52 17.30
C ALA A 31 -44.70 2.64 17.18
N SER A 32 -44.02 3.05 18.26
CA SER A 32 -42.59 2.93 18.40
C SER A 32 -42.29 1.43 18.42
N GLY A 33 -42.15 0.83 17.25
CA GLY A 33 -41.61 -0.52 17.13
C GLY A 33 -40.18 -0.47 17.62
N SER A 34 -39.79 -1.39 18.47
CA SER A 34 -38.40 -1.65 18.84
C SER A 34 -37.58 -1.76 17.55
N VAL A 35 -36.46 -1.02 17.48
CA VAL A 35 -35.47 -1.11 16.39
C VAL A 35 -34.42 -2.19 16.68
N ALA A 36 -34.59 -2.92 17.76
CA ALA A 36 -33.72 -4.05 18.09
C ALA A 36 -33.73 -5.10 16.98
N GLY A 37 -32.53 -5.47 16.54
CA GLY A 37 -32.36 -6.44 15.46
C GLY A 37 -30.99 -6.33 14.84
N THR A 38 -30.73 -7.20 13.86
CA THR A 38 -29.49 -7.19 13.08
C THR A 38 -29.80 -6.79 11.65
N TYR A 39 -29.07 -5.81 11.14
CA TYR A 39 -29.29 -5.18 9.85
C TYR A 39 -27.99 -5.23 9.04
N GLU A 40 -28.10 -5.58 7.76
CA GLU A 40 -26.95 -5.61 6.88
C GLU A 40 -26.79 -4.29 6.13
N GLY A 41 -25.52 -3.92 5.90
CA GLY A 41 -25.17 -2.78 5.07
C GLY A 41 -23.91 -3.06 4.29
N THR A 42 -23.78 -2.37 3.15
CA THR A 42 -22.65 -2.52 2.23
C THR A 42 -22.00 -1.17 1.97
N GLY A 43 -20.66 -1.16 1.98
CA GLY A 43 -19.86 -0.01 1.61
C GLY A 43 -18.72 -0.40 0.69
N LYS A 44 -18.06 0.60 0.06
CA LYS A 44 -17.02 0.37 -0.94
C LYS A 44 -15.64 0.47 -0.31
N GLY A 45 -14.97 -0.67 -0.14
CA GLY A 45 -13.57 -0.74 0.27
C GLY A 45 -12.58 -0.52 -0.87
N ARG A 46 -11.30 -0.80 -0.60
CA ARG A 46 -10.23 -0.69 -1.59
C ARG A 46 -10.32 -1.80 -2.64
N ASN A 47 -10.47 -3.04 -2.21
CA ASN A 47 -10.39 -4.22 -3.08
C ASN A 47 -11.77 -4.80 -3.47
N GLY A 48 -12.85 -4.27 -2.89
CA GLY A 48 -14.20 -4.75 -3.16
C GLY A 48 -15.21 -4.19 -2.18
N ASP A 49 -16.38 -4.81 -2.17
CA ASP A 49 -17.44 -4.44 -1.24
C ASP A 49 -17.14 -4.98 0.17
N ILE A 50 -17.48 -4.19 1.16
CA ILE A 50 -17.45 -4.56 2.57
C ILE A 50 -18.90 -4.71 3.02
N VAL A 51 -19.29 -5.90 3.46
CA VAL A 51 -20.62 -6.18 3.99
C VAL A 51 -20.53 -6.37 5.48
N VAL A 52 -21.33 -5.61 6.24
CA VAL A 52 -21.40 -5.74 7.70
C VAL A 52 -22.83 -6.06 8.16
N ALA A 53 -22.92 -6.74 9.29
CA ALA A 53 -24.15 -6.93 10.03
C ALA A 53 -24.06 -6.15 11.36
N VAL A 54 -24.90 -5.13 11.52
CA VAL A 54 -24.96 -4.26 12.70
C VAL A 54 -26.13 -4.70 13.56
N THR A 55 -25.89 -4.99 14.84
CA THR A 55 -26.94 -5.36 15.82
C THR A 55 -27.24 -4.16 16.71
N LEU A 56 -28.51 -3.79 16.77
CA LEU A 56 -29.03 -2.75 17.65
C LEU A 56 -29.87 -3.36 18.79
N ASP A 57 -29.84 -2.74 19.96
CA ASP A 57 -30.75 -3.04 21.08
C ASP A 57 -32.06 -2.23 21.01
N ASP A 58 -32.92 -2.40 22.03
CA ASP A 58 -34.20 -1.70 22.13
C ASP A 58 -34.10 -0.19 22.24
N ASN A 59 -32.92 0.34 22.59
CA ASN A 59 -32.62 1.76 22.68
C ASN A 59 -31.92 2.30 21.41
N ALA A 60 -31.85 1.48 20.35
CA ALA A 60 -31.11 1.75 19.14
C ALA A 60 -29.58 1.85 19.36
N ALA A 61 -29.03 1.32 20.46
CA ALA A 61 -27.58 1.33 20.65
C ALA A 61 -26.92 0.19 19.84
N ILE A 62 -25.77 0.49 19.24
CA ILE A 62 -24.95 -0.49 18.52
C ILE A 62 -24.34 -1.44 19.54
N THR A 63 -24.73 -2.72 19.51
CA THR A 63 -24.22 -3.74 20.43
C THR A 63 -23.22 -4.68 19.79
N ASN A 64 -23.23 -4.79 18.45
CA ASN A 64 -22.29 -5.60 17.70
C ASN A 64 -22.18 -5.12 16.24
N ILE A 65 -21.00 -5.25 15.66
CA ILE A 65 -20.76 -5.11 14.22
C ILE A 65 -19.93 -6.31 13.78
N GLU A 66 -20.47 -7.13 12.88
CA GLU A 66 -19.81 -8.30 12.32
C GLU A 66 -19.50 -8.05 10.84
N VAL A 67 -18.24 -8.23 10.42
CA VAL A 67 -17.87 -8.22 9.00
C VAL A 67 -18.24 -9.54 8.36
N LYS A 68 -19.17 -9.52 7.41
CA LYS A 68 -19.69 -10.72 6.71
C LYS A 68 -18.87 -11.04 5.48
N GLU A 69 -18.53 -10.00 4.69
CA GLU A 69 -17.76 -10.14 3.46
C GLU A 69 -16.77 -9.00 3.34
N GLN A 70 -15.56 -9.31 2.90
CA GLN A 70 -14.52 -8.33 2.58
C GLN A 70 -13.41 -8.99 1.74
N GLN A 71 -12.68 -8.20 0.98
CA GLN A 71 -11.54 -8.64 0.15
C GLN A 71 -10.31 -7.76 0.39
N GLU A 72 -10.25 -7.12 1.53
CA GLU A 72 -9.18 -6.17 1.86
C GLU A 72 -7.84 -6.88 2.08
N THR A 73 -6.76 -6.14 1.89
CA THR A 73 -5.40 -6.70 2.04
C THR A 73 -5.12 -7.03 3.49
N ALA A 74 -4.81 -8.30 3.77
CA ALA A 74 -4.50 -8.77 5.11
C ALA A 74 -3.30 -8.04 5.75
N GLY A 75 -3.46 -7.60 6.99
CA GLY A 75 -2.46 -6.83 7.74
C GLY A 75 -2.25 -5.41 7.24
N VAL A 76 -3.11 -4.91 6.33
CA VAL A 76 -3.08 -3.54 5.82
C VAL A 76 -4.48 -2.91 5.87
N GLY A 77 -5.41 -3.43 5.07
CA GLY A 77 -6.77 -2.92 5.01
C GLY A 77 -7.63 -3.45 6.17
N ASP A 78 -7.55 -4.72 6.46
CA ASP A 78 -8.34 -5.41 7.49
C ASP A 78 -8.09 -4.89 8.92
N VAL A 79 -6.94 -4.26 9.17
CA VAL A 79 -6.65 -3.60 10.46
C VAL A 79 -7.67 -2.50 10.80
N ALA A 80 -8.38 -1.95 9.80
CA ALA A 80 -9.45 -1.00 10.02
C ALA A 80 -10.61 -1.62 10.83
N PHE A 81 -10.93 -2.88 10.58
CA PHE A 81 -12.00 -3.58 11.29
C PHE A 81 -11.66 -3.76 12.76
N ASP A 82 -10.42 -4.21 13.05
CA ASP A 82 -9.96 -4.48 14.41
C ASP A 82 -9.87 -3.21 15.26
N GLN A 83 -9.62 -2.05 14.65
CA GLN A 83 -9.47 -0.78 15.36
C GLN A 83 -10.75 0.03 15.46
N MET A 84 -11.54 0.08 14.40
CA MET A 84 -12.71 0.96 14.35
C MET A 84 -13.96 0.30 14.95
N ILE A 85 -14.18 -0.99 14.72
CA ILE A 85 -15.39 -1.69 15.21
C ILE A 85 -15.52 -1.64 16.75
N PRO A 86 -14.47 -1.95 17.53
CA PRO A 86 -14.58 -1.83 18.99
C PRO A 86 -14.93 -0.42 19.45
N GLN A 87 -14.33 0.61 18.84
CA GLN A 87 -14.63 2.00 19.17
C GLN A 87 -16.07 2.39 18.84
N MET A 88 -16.61 1.92 17.70
CA MET A 88 -17.99 2.18 17.31
C MET A 88 -18.98 1.56 18.29
N VAL A 89 -18.72 0.32 18.70
CA VAL A 89 -19.60 -0.42 19.62
C VAL A 89 -19.50 0.17 21.03
N GLU A 90 -18.30 0.38 21.55
CA GLU A 90 -18.08 0.86 22.93
C GLU A 90 -18.66 2.28 23.13
N ASN A 91 -18.53 3.15 22.13
CA ASN A 91 -18.96 4.55 22.24
C ASN A 91 -20.31 4.80 21.57
N ASN A 92 -20.95 3.78 21.01
CA ASN A 92 -22.20 3.91 20.25
C ASN A 92 -22.13 5.03 19.20
N THR A 93 -21.07 5.04 18.39
CA THR A 93 -20.80 6.11 17.42
C THR A 93 -20.21 5.59 16.12
N ILE A 94 -20.40 6.32 15.05
CA ILE A 94 -19.69 6.14 13.78
C ILE A 94 -18.70 7.27 13.49
N ALA A 95 -18.55 8.22 14.42
CA ALA A 95 -17.58 9.30 14.36
C ALA A 95 -16.20 8.84 14.85
N VAL A 96 -15.68 7.80 14.24
CA VAL A 96 -14.34 7.25 14.51
C VAL A 96 -13.36 7.65 13.41
N ASP A 97 -12.11 7.89 13.77
CA ASP A 97 -11.08 8.26 12.82
C ASP A 97 -10.74 7.09 11.88
N ALA A 98 -10.47 7.44 10.63
CA ALA A 98 -9.96 6.47 9.65
C ALA A 98 -8.55 6.00 10.05
N VAL A 99 -8.31 4.71 9.93
CA VAL A 99 -7.02 4.10 10.23
C VAL A 99 -5.97 4.51 9.20
N ALA A 100 -4.84 5.02 9.66
CA ALA A 100 -3.73 5.40 8.79
C ALA A 100 -3.29 4.22 7.90
N SER A 101 -3.05 4.48 6.63
CA SER A 101 -2.75 3.48 5.57
C SER A 101 -3.92 2.58 5.15
N ALA A 102 -5.08 2.63 5.83
CA ALA A 102 -6.28 1.88 5.51
C ALA A 102 -7.50 2.78 5.20
N THR A 103 -7.29 4.01 4.74
CA THR A 103 -8.34 5.04 4.59
C THR A 103 -9.51 4.59 3.71
N LEU A 104 -9.25 3.91 2.59
CA LEU A 104 -10.33 3.45 1.71
C LEU A 104 -11.16 2.36 2.36
N THR A 105 -10.54 1.41 3.06
CA THR A 105 -11.24 0.39 3.85
C THR A 105 -12.01 1.00 5.00
N SER A 106 -11.41 1.96 5.72
CA SER A 106 -12.07 2.70 6.80
C SER A 106 -13.34 3.41 6.33
N ASN A 107 -13.26 4.11 5.20
CA ASN A 107 -14.41 4.79 4.61
C ASN A 107 -15.48 3.79 4.16
N GLY A 108 -15.08 2.66 3.56
CA GLY A 108 -15.99 1.60 3.17
C GLY A 108 -16.70 0.95 4.35
N LEU A 109 -15.99 0.75 5.47
CA LEU A 109 -16.60 0.28 6.72
C LEU A 109 -17.63 1.28 7.26
N LEU A 110 -17.30 2.56 7.31
CA LEU A 110 -18.23 3.62 7.74
C LEU A 110 -19.47 3.68 6.84
N GLU A 111 -19.30 3.57 5.53
CA GLU A 111 -20.40 3.51 4.57
C GLU A 111 -21.30 2.30 4.81
N ALA A 112 -20.71 1.12 5.04
CA ALA A 112 -21.46 -0.10 5.32
C ALA A 112 -22.26 0.00 6.62
N VAL A 113 -21.68 0.52 7.70
CA VAL A 113 -22.38 0.72 8.96
C VAL A 113 -23.50 1.76 8.81
N ARG A 114 -23.29 2.86 8.12
CA ARG A 114 -24.34 3.85 7.80
C ARG A 114 -25.49 3.23 7.02
N ALA A 115 -25.20 2.38 6.05
CA ALA A 115 -26.22 1.68 5.28
C ALA A 115 -27.04 0.73 6.16
N ALA A 116 -26.41 0.00 7.06
CA ALA A 116 -27.09 -0.89 8.01
C ALA A 116 -27.99 -0.10 8.99
N LEU A 117 -27.52 1.02 9.54
CA LEU A 117 -28.33 1.91 10.39
C LEU A 117 -29.54 2.47 9.64
N THR A 118 -29.35 2.86 8.38
CA THR A 118 -30.46 3.31 7.51
C THR A 118 -31.46 2.19 7.29
N ALA A 119 -31.01 0.96 7.08
CA ALA A 119 -31.87 -0.23 6.94
C ALA A 119 -32.68 -0.53 8.22
N ALA A 120 -32.11 -0.22 9.40
CA ALA A 120 -32.80 -0.28 10.67
C ALA A 120 -33.88 0.80 10.84
N GLY A 121 -33.94 1.80 9.95
CA GLY A 121 -34.86 2.91 10.05
C GLY A 121 -34.43 4.01 11.03
N VAL A 122 -33.17 4.00 11.48
CA VAL A 122 -32.59 5.04 12.32
C VAL A 122 -31.76 6.01 11.46
N ASN A 123 -31.62 7.25 11.96
CA ASN A 123 -30.77 8.23 11.26
C ASN A 123 -29.30 8.01 11.64
N PRO A 124 -28.40 7.69 10.68
CA PRO A 124 -26.99 7.49 10.99
C PRO A 124 -26.30 8.73 11.60
N ASP A 125 -26.82 9.91 11.36
CA ASP A 125 -26.25 11.16 11.91
C ASP A 125 -26.50 11.32 13.42
N ASP A 126 -27.38 10.52 14.00
CA ASP A 126 -27.58 10.48 15.46
C ASP A 126 -26.43 9.73 16.18
N TYR A 127 -25.57 9.02 15.44
CA TYR A 127 -24.42 8.28 15.94
C TYR A 127 -23.08 9.04 15.74
N ASN A 128 -23.11 10.36 15.93
CA ASN A 128 -21.93 11.22 15.77
C ASN A 128 -21.33 11.68 17.12
N GLY A 129 -21.51 10.90 18.20
CA GLY A 129 -20.88 11.16 19.48
C GLY A 129 -19.33 11.09 19.35
N GLU A 130 -18.64 12.06 19.95
CA GLU A 130 -17.19 12.04 19.97
C GLU A 130 -16.67 10.81 20.72
N VAL A 131 -15.67 10.12 20.15
CA VAL A 131 -14.95 9.07 20.88
C VAL A 131 -14.09 9.77 21.94
N ALA A 132 -14.31 9.42 23.20
CA ALA A 132 -13.47 9.90 24.27
C ALA A 132 -12.04 9.39 24.09
N VAL A 133 -11.13 10.24 23.64
CA VAL A 133 -9.70 9.90 23.57
C VAL A 133 -9.17 9.86 25.00
N THR A 134 -9.10 8.67 25.57
CA THR A 134 -8.38 8.48 26.82
C THR A 134 -6.89 8.59 26.52
N LYS A 135 -6.26 9.71 26.93
CA LYS A 135 -4.80 9.83 26.84
C LYS A 135 -4.20 8.70 27.68
N GLY A 136 -3.40 7.85 27.04
CA GLY A 136 -2.62 6.84 27.75
C GLY A 136 -1.62 7.48 28.73
N GLU A 137 -1.11 6.70 29.67
CA GLU A 137 -0.03 7.15 30.56
C GLU A 137 1.24 7.47 29.74
N ASP A 138 1.92 8.55 30.13
CA ASP A 138 3.19 8.93 29.51
C ASP A 138 4.23 7.85 29.85
N THR A 139 4.82 7.23 28.82
CA THR A 139 5.85 6.19 28.97
C THR A 139 7.20 6.75 28.53
N THR A 140 8.23 6.53 29.36
CA THR A 140 9.61 6.92 29.06
C THR A 140 10.43 5.68 28.72
N TYR A 141 11.15 5.73 27.61
CA TYR A 141 12.08 4.70 27.17
C TYR A 141 13.51 5.26 27.20
N ASP A 142 14.46 4.47 27.72
CA ASP A 142 15.88 4.76 27.66
C ASP A 142 16.50 3.89 26.56
N VAL A 143 16.90 4.50 25.45
CA VAL A 143 17.38 3.83 24.23
C VAL A 143 18.53 4.61 23.59
N ASP A 144 19.38 3.91 22.85
CA ASP A 144 20.50 4.52 22.11
C ASP A 144 19.99 5.17 20.80
N VAL A 145 19.01 4.55 20.16
CA VAL A 145 18.43 5.01 18.88
C VAL A 145 16.91 4.96 18.93
N ALA A 146 16.26 6.07 18.65
CA ALA A 146 14.80 6.14 18.41
C ALA A 146 14.53 6.35 16.93
N VAL A 147 13.88 5.38 16.29
CA VAL A 147 13.47 5.44 14.87
C VAL A 147 12.00 5.82 14.81
N VAL A 148 11.67 6.90 14.08
CA VAL A 148 10.30 7.37 13.90
C VAL A 148 9.81 6.98 12.51
N GLY A 149 8.85 6.06 12.47
CA GLY A 149 8.29 5.44 11.26
C GLY A 149 8.89 4.08 10.95
N ALA A 150 8.05 3.05 10.94
CA ALA A 150 8.44 1.66 10.65
C ALA A 150 8.18 1.25 9.18
N GLY A 151 8.38 2.16 8.24
CA GLY A 151 8.46 1.85 6.81
C GLY A 151 9.78 1.17 6.46
N GLY A 152 10.02 0.85 5.17
CA GLY A 152 11.24 0.16 4.73
C GLY A 152 12.53 0.82 5.22
N ALA A 153 12.66 2.14 5.08
CA ALA A 153 13.85 2.88 5.53
C ALA A 153 14.03 2.84 7.05
N GLY A 154 12.94 3.03 7.82
CA GLY A 154 13.02 2.98 9.27
C GLY A 154 13.34 1.59 9.79
N MET A 155 12.74 0.56 9.20
CA MET A 155 13.05 -0.84 9.56
C MET A 155 14.50 -1.21 9.23
N ALA A 156 15.02 -0.79 8.07
CA ALA A 156 16.42 -1.00 7.71
C ALA A 156 17.38 -0.27 8.67
N ALA A 157 17.08 0.98 9.02
CA ALA A 157 17.86 1.74 9.99
C ALA A 157 17.85 1.09 11.38
N ALA A 158 16.68 0.62 11.83
CA ALA A 158 16.53 -0.06 13.11
C ALA A 158 17.32 -1.38 13.15
N ALA A 159 17.22 -2.19 12.09
CA ALA A 159 17.96 -3.46 11.97
C ALA A 159 19.47 -3.21 12.00
N ALA A 160 19.97 -2.27 11.18
CA ALA A 160 21.38 -1.93 11.13
C ALA A 160 21.89 -1.37 12.48
N ALA A 161 21.13 -0.55 13.16
CA ALA A 161 21.51 -0.05 14.49
C ALA A 161 21.55 -1.18 15.52
N SER A 162 20.55 -2.08 15.51
CA SER A 162 20.48 -3.24 16.41
C SER A 162 21.63 -4.21 16.19
N GLU A 163 21.97 -4.48 14.91
CA GLU A 163 23.11 -5.33 14.54
C GLU A 163 24.44 -4.78 15.06
N ASN A 164 24.57 -3.47 15.17
CA ASN A 164 25.73 -2.80 15.79
C ASN A 164 25.62 -2.67 17.30
N GLY A 165 24.68 -3.35 17.95
CA GLY A 165 24.55 -3.47 19.40
C GLY A 165 23.81 -2.33 20.07
N ALA A 166 23.17 -1.43 19.31
CA ALA A 166 22.37 -0.36 19.88
C ALA A 166 21.02 -0.89 20.41
N LYS A 167 20.56 -0.33 21.51
CA LYS A 167 19.20 -0.52 22.01
C LYS A 167 18.27 0.40 21.22
N VAL A 168 17.41 -0.18 20.40
CA VAL A 168 16.58 0.54 19.44
C VAL A 168 15.11 0.55 19.87
N LEU A 169 14.46 1.70 19.73
CA LEU A 169 13.01 1.85 19.81
C LEU A 169 12.47 2.30 18.43
N VAL A 170 11.52 1.58 17.90
CA VAL A 170 10.82 1.97 16.68
C VAL A 170 9.42 2.46 17.04
N LEU A 171 9.08 3.66 16.59
CA LEU A 171 7.77 4.28 16.78
C LEU A 171 7.02 4.32 15.45
N GLU A 172 5.85 3.70 15.39
CA GLU A 172 4.98 3.70 14.21
C GLU A 172 3.61 4.29 14.59
N LYS A 173 3.13 5.22 13.78
CA LYS A 173 1.83 5.86 13.97
C LYS A 173 0.68 4.98 13.44
N ALA A 174 0.94 4.17 12.40
CA ALA A 174 -0.04 3.25 11.84
C ALA A 174 -0.16 1.98 12.71
N ALA A 175 -1.29 1.29 12.58
CA ALA A 175 -1.57 0.05 13.29
C ALA A 175 -0.61 -1.09 12.95
N ALA A 176 0.03 -1.02 11.78
CA ALA A 176 0.93 -2.05 11.29
C ALA A 176 2.22 -1.42 10.76
N ILE A 177 3.35 -2.08 11.02
CA ILE A 177 4.64 -1.71 10.46
C ILE A 177 4.71 -2.02 8.95
N GLY A 178 5.66 -1.39 8.26
CA GLY A 178 5.99 -1.65 6.85
C GLY A 178 5.61 -0.54 5.89
N GLY A 179 4.62 0.28 6.22
CA GLY A 179 4.19 1.40 5.36
C GLY A 179 3.93 0.95 3.92
N ASN A 180 4.26 1.80 2.96
CA ASN A 180 4.10 1.48 1.53
C ASN A 180 5.06 0.38 1.02
N THR A 181 6.14 0.07 1.74
CA THR A 181 7.05 -1.01 1.37
C THR A 181 6.33 -2.36 1.29
N LYS A 182 5.42 -2.63 2.23
CA LYS A 182 4.60 -3.86 2.21
C LYS A 182 3.71 -3.99 0.98
N LEU A 183 3.41 -2.90 0.29
CA LEU A 183 2.53 -2.87 -0.88
C LEU A 183 3.30 -3.00 -2.19
N GLY A 184 4.62 -2.91 -2.14
CA GLY A 184 5.50 -3.04 -3.31
C GLY A 184 5.69 -4.50 -3.73
N GLU A 185 6.02 -4.72 -5.00
CA GLU A 185 6.25 -6.06 -5.56
C GLU A 185 7.56 -6.71 -5.08
N GLY A 186 8.38 -5.98 -4.31
CA GLY A 186 9.64 -6.49 -3.75
C GLY A 186 10.81 -6.50 -4.73
N THR A 187 10.77 -5.68 -5.76
CA THR A 187 11.91 -5.47 -6.65
C THR A 187 12.91 -4.52 -6.01
N TYR A 188 14.17 -4.95 -5.90
CA TYR A 188 15.29 -4.10 -5.52
C TYR A 188 16.04 -3.66 -6.78
N ASN A 189 16.23 -2.36 -6.97
CA ASN A 189 16.79 -1.80 -8.19
C ASN A 189 18.21 -1.28 -7.93
N VAL A 190 19.22 -1.97 -8.47
CA VAL A 190 20.63 -1.69 -8.20
C VAL A 190 21.52 -2.02 -9.38
N ALA A 191 22.56 -1.21 -9.60
CA ALA A 191 23.66 -1.54 -10.52
C ALA A 191 24.50 -2.67 -9.91
N ASP A 192 24.29 -3.91 -10.39
CA ASP A 192 25.03 -5.10 -9.96
C ASP A 192 25.82 -5.68 -11.14
N PRO A 193 27.07 -5.27 -11.30
CA PRO A 193 27.90 -5.71 -12.44
C PRO A 193 28.05 -7.23 -12.52
N GLU A 194 28.02 -7.94 -11.38
CA GLU A 194 28.21 -9.41 -11.38
C GLU A 194 26.99 -10.11 -11.98
N ARG A 195 25.78 -9.77 -11.55
CA ARG A 195 24.56 -10.36 -12.13
C ARG A 195 24.28 -9.84 -13.54
N GLN A 196 24.67 -8.59 -13.85
CA GLN A 196 24.49 -8.00 -15.19
C GLN A 196 25.38 -8.61 -16.27
N LYS A 197 26.43 -9.36 -15.91
CA LYS A 197 27.23 -10.15 -16.85
C LYS A 197 26.41 -11.19 -17.65
N GLN A 198 25.22 -11.54 -17.17
CA GLN A 198 24.27 -12.42 -17.87
C GLN A 198 23.59 -11.74 -19.07
N LEU A 199 23.65 -10.42 -19.15
CA LEU A 199 22.98 -9.60 -20.17
C LEU A 199 23.99 -9.07 -21.18
N THR A 200 23.52 -8.81 -22.40
CA THR A 200 24.36 -8.29 -23.47
C THR A 200 24.02 -6.83 -23.73
N MET A 201 25.05 -6.00 -23.89
CA MET A 201 24.94 -4.62 -24.31
C MET A 201 24.42 -4.55 -25.75
N THR A 202 23.35 -3.81 -25.97
CA THR A 202 22.79 -3.59 -27.32
C THR A 202 23.28 -2.28 -27.91
N ALA A 203 23.16 -2.12 -29.23
CA ALA A 203 23.48 -0.85 -29.89
C ALA A 203 22.62 0.33 -29.38
N ASP A 204 21.39 0.06 -28.94
CA ASP A 204 20.52 1.10 -28.40
C ASP A 204 20.92 1.48 -26.97
N ASN A 205 21.38 0.51 -26.16
CA ASN A 205 22.00 0.81 -24.86
C ASN A 205 23.25 1.69 -25.01
N CYS A 206 24.14 1.37 -25.99
CA CYS A 206 25.32 2.21 -26.26
C CYS A 206 24.93 3.65 -26.60
N LYS A 207 23.95 3.83 -27.49
CA LYS A 207 23.45 5.17 -27.85
C LYS A 207 22.89 5.93 -26.64
N GLU A 208 22.20 5.26 -25.73
CA GLU A 208 21.65 5.91 -24.54
C GLU A 208 22.78 6.41 -23.63
N VAL A 209 23.79 5.58 -23.36
CA VAL A 209 24.97 6.01 -22.58
C VAL A 209 25.69 7.16 -23.27
N GLU A 210 26.01 7.03 -24.57
CA GLU A 210 26.71 8.05 -25.35
C GLU A 210 25.95 9.39 -25.42
N ALA A 211 24.60 9.33 -25.49
CA ALA A 211 23.77 10.53 -25.47
C ALA A 211 23.83 11.24 -24.11
N ALA A 212 23.76 10.50 -23.01
CA ALA A 212 23.89 11.06 -21.67
C ALA A 212 25.31 11.67 -21.45
N LEU A 213 26.35 10.99 -21.92
CA LEU A 213 27.71 11.45 -21.82
C LEU A 213 28.02 12.68 -22.73
N ALA A 214 27.20 12.94 -23.74
CA ALA A 214 27.30 14.10 -24.63
C ALA A 214 26.57 15.34 -24.12
N GLU A 215 25.81 15.24 -23.05
CA GLU A 215 25.13 16.36 -22.42
C GLU A 215 26.14 17.44 -21.98
N LYS A 216 25.69 18.69 -22.03
CA LYS A 216 26.46 19.83 -21.59
C LYS A 216 25.76 20.56 -20.50
N THR A 217 26.48 20.87 -19.45
CA THR A 217 25.95 21.59 -18.30
C THR A 217 26.97 22.61 -17.79
N ASP A 218 26.47 23.67 -17.17
CA ASP A 218 27.28 24.61 -16.40
C ASP A 218 27.29 24.27 -14.91
N ASP A 219 26.51 23.23 -14.50
CA ASP A 219 26.46 22.71 -13.14
C ASP A 219 27.70 21.83 -12.88
N PRO A 220 28.58 22.19 -11.94
CA PRO A 220 29.81 21.45 -11.68
C PRO A 220 29.58 20.05 -11.10
N GLU A 221 28.51 19.83 -10.31
CA GLU A 221 28.20 18.53 -9.73
C GLU A 221 27.68 17.60 -10.83
N TYR A 222 26.79 18.07 -11.67
CA TYR A 222 26.32 17.32 -12.83
C TYR A 222 27.45 16.98 -13.81
N GLN A 223 28.34 17.93 -14.09
CA GLN A 223 29.48 17.67 -14.93
C GLN A 223 30.42 16.61 -14.35
N ALA A 224 30.67 16.66 -13.04
CA ALA A 224 31.46 15.64 -12.34
C ALA A 224 30.86 14.23 -12.46
N LEU A 225 29.54 14.11 -12.33
CA LEU A 225 28.81 12.82 -12.47
C LEU A 225 28.91 12.29 -13.92
N ILE A 226 28.81 13.18 -14.95
CA ILE A 226 29.01 12.81 -16.35
C ILE A 226 30.45 12.29 -16.56
N ASP A 227 31.46 12.98 -16.02
CA ASP A 227 32.86 12.62 -16.19
C ASP A 227 33.21 11.31 -15.46
N ALA A 228 32.66 11.06 -14.26
CA ALA A 228 32.79 9.79 -13.54
C ALA A 228 32.18 8.66 -14.33
N THR A 229 30.96 8.84 -14.85
CA THR A 229 30.28 7.85 -15.70
C THR A 229 31.06 7.55 -16.96
N ARG A 230 31.64 8.57 -17.58
CA ARG A 230 32.51 8.44 -18.77
C ARG A 230 33.72 7.55 -18.49
N ALA A 231 34.39 7.78 -17.36
CA ALA A 231 35.52 6.96 -16.94
C ALA A 231 35.17 5.50 -16.77
N ASP A 232 34.00 5.20 -16.13
CA ASP A 232 33.49 3.84 -15.98
C ASP A 232 33.17 3.21 -17.34
N TYR A 233 32.55 3.96 -18.26
CA TYR A 233 32.20 3.46 -19.59
C TYR A 233 33.42 3.15 -20.45
N GLU A 234 34.43 4.02 -20.45
CA GLU A 234 35.72 3.82 -21.16
C GLU A 234 36.45 2.58 -20.59
N LYS A 235 36.46 2.41 -19.28
CA LYS A 235 37.01 1.21 -18.63
C LYS A 235 36.30 -0.04 -19.08
N TRP A 236 34.96 -0.08 -19.01
CA TRP A 236 34.15 -1.21 -19.46
C TRP A 236 34.41 -1.53 -20.95
N GLN A 237 34.50 -0.53 -21.83
CA GLN A 237 34.83 -0.74 -23.26
C GLN A 237 36.20 -1.40 -23.46
N ALA A 238 37.19 -1.05 -22.63
CA ALA A 238 38.51 -1.59 -22.70
C ALA A 238 38.64 -3.01 -22.15
N GLU A 239 37.86 -3.35 -21.12
CA GLU A 239 37.95 -4.64 -20.42
C GLU A 239 37.00 -5.70 -20.99
N ASP A 240 35.78 -5.35 -21.35
CA ASP A 240 34.73 -6.26 -21.79
C ASP A 240 34.04 -5.80 -23.07
N GLY A 241 33.33 -4.66 -23.03
CA GLY A 241 32.62 -4.08 -24.17
C GLY A 241 31.45 -4.90 -24.71
N LYS A 242 31.00 -5.96 -24.01
CA LYS A 242 30.00 -6.93 -24.49
C LYS A 242 28.83 -7.14 -23.55
N THR A 243 29.11 -7.35 -22.25
CA THR A 243 28.05 -7.50 -21.25
C THR A 243 27.38 -6.17 -20.99
N LEU A 244 26.19 -6.19 -20.41
CA LEU A 244 25.48 -4.93 -20.14
C LEU A 244 26.35 -4.03 -19.25
N PHE A 245 26.70 -2.85 -19.77
CA PHE A 245 27.40 -1.83 -18.98
C PHE A 245 26.49 -1.35 -17.85
N ASP A 246 27.00 -1.33 -16.65
CA ASP A 246 26.40 -0.60 -15.54
C ASP A 246 27.47 -0.22 -14.51
N SER A 247 27.18 0.81 -13.76
CA SER A 247 27.97 1.26 -12.62
C SER A 247 27.08 2.11 -11.69
N PRO A 248 27.51 2.31 -10.44
CA PRO A 248 26.83 3.28 -9.56
C PRO A 248 26.73 4.67 -10.19
N ASN A 249 27.78 5.15 -10.87
CA ASN A 249 27.75 6.45 -11.53
C ASN A 249 26.74 6.49 -12.69
N TRP A 250 26.66 5.42 -13.50
CA TRP A 250 25.65 5.33 -14.56
C TRP A 250 24.23 5.26 -13.98
N HIS A 251 24.03 4.52 -12.89
CA HIS A 251 22.74 4.49 -12.19
C HIS A 251 22.36 5.88 -11.67
N ALA A 252 23.29 6.58 -11.04
CA ALA A 252 23.08 7.93 -10.55
C ALA A 252 22.75 8.90 -11.70
N LEU A 253 23.52 8.87 -12.80
CA LEU A 253 23.31 9.73 -13.96
C LEU A 253 21.94 9.52 -14.61
N GLN A 254 21.54 8.27 -14.84
CA GLN A 254 20.21 7.96 -15.36
C GLN A 254 19.09 8.41 -14.42
N THR A 255 19.29 8.28 -13.11
CA THR A 255 18.31 8.72 -12.10
C THR A 255 18.15 10.22 -12.13
N TYR A 256 19.26 10.97 -12.17
CA TYR A 256 19.24 12.41 -12.23
C TYR A 256 18.57 12.94 -13.52
N ILE A 257 18.95 12.41 -14.68
CA ILE A 257 18.31 12.76 -15.96
C ILE A 257 16.82 12.38 -15.95
N GLY A 258 16.48 11.21 -15.43
CA GLY A 258 15.10 10.73 -15.32
C GLY A 258 14.23 11.58 -14.41
N GLY A 259 14.81 12.19 -13.38
CA GLY A 259 14.17 13.16 -12.49
C GLY A 259 14.06 14.58 -13.09
N GLY A 260 14.48 14.78 -14.33
CA GLY A 260 14.42 16.08 -14.99
C GLY A 260 15.57 17.02 -14.61
N SER A 261 16.64 16.49 -14.09
CA SER A 261 17.87 17.20 -13.70
C SER A 261 17.64 18.30 -12.65
N ILE A 262 16.75 18.04 -11.71
CA ILE A 262 16.40 18.97 -10.62
C ILE A 262 16.62 18.39 -9.23
N ASP A 263 16.98 17.11 -9.14
CA ASP A 263 17.16 16.38 -7.90
C ASP A 263 18.52 16.68 -7.24
N ASN A 264 18.66 16.28 -5.98
CA ASN A 264 19.92 16.39 -5.25
C ASN A 264 20.88 15.25 -5.67
N ILE A 265 21.95 15.59 -6.38
CA ILE A 265 22.93 14.63 -6.90
C ILE A 265 23.62 13.87 -5.77
N GLU A 266 23.99 14.53 -4.66
CA GLU A 266 24.66 13.90 -3.52
C GLU A 266 23.80 12.76 -2.91
N LEU A 267 22.49 12.96 -2.80
CA LEU A 267 21.58 11.91 -2.32
C LEU A 267 21.45 10.76 -3.32
N ILE A 268 21.41 11.05 -4.60
CA ILE A 268 21.36 10.04 -5.66
C ILE A 268 22.63 9.19 -5.66
N GLU A 269 23.81 9.83 -5.56
CA GLU A 269 25.10 9.15 -5.47
C GLU A 269 25.22 8.32 -4.20
N THR A 270 24.75 8.82 -3.05
CA THR A 270 24.70 8.08 -1.80
C THR A 270 23.90 6.79 -1.97
N TYR A 271 22.72 6.87 -2.58
CA TYR A 271 21.90 5.70 -2.89
C TYR A 271 22.61 4.75 -3.85
N ALA A 272 23.07 5.25 -5.00
CA ALA A 272 23.63 4.41 -6.07
C ALA A 272 24.91 3.69 -5.62
N ASN A 273 25.78 4.36 -4.87
CA ASN A 273 27.02 3.79 -4.34
C ASN A 273 26.79 2.79 -3.22
N GLY A 274 25.80 3.02 -2.34
CA GLY A 274 25.48 2.11 -1.24
C GLY A 274 24.57 0.94 -1.61
N ALA A 275 23.95 0.96 -2.79
CA ALA A 275 22.89 0.03 -3.13
C ALA A 275 23.37 -1.43 -3.28
N VAL A 276 24.59 -1.67 -3.78
CA VAL A 276 25.16 -3.02 -3.93
C VAL A 276 25.45 -3.63 -2.55
N ASP A 277 26.10 -2.85 -1.68
CA ASP A 277 26.41 -3.30 -0.31
C ASP A 277 25.13 -3.56 0.48
N ALA A 278 24.10 -2.72 0.26
CA ALA A 278 22.79 -2.92 0.88
C ALA A 278 22.07 -4.15 0.32
N LEU A 279 22.22 -4.49 -0.96
CA LEU A 279 21.72 -5.75 -1.52
C LEU A 279 22.37 -6.95 -0.85
N ASP A 280 23.70 -6.94 -0.75
CA ASP A 280 24.48 -8.01 -0.09
C ASP A 280 24.06 -8.19 1.37
N TRP A 281 23.90 -7.08 2.11
CA TRP A 281 23.41 -7.09 3.48
C TRP A 281 21.99 -7.66 3.59
N LEU A 282 21.06 -7.23 2.73
CA LEU A 282 19.70 -7.76 2.68
C LEU A 282 19.67 -9.27 2.41
N GLU A 283 20.52 -9.75 1.49
CA GLU A 283 20.56 -11.15 1.09
C GLU A 283 21.24 -12.02 2.14
N ASN A 284 22.44 -11.64 2.57
CA ASN A 284 23.31 -12.49 3.37
C ASN A 284 23.20 -12.30 4.89
N THR A 285 22.81 -11.10 5.34
CA THR A 285 22.66 -10.79 6.77
C THR A 285 21.19 -10.85 7.19
N ILE A 286 20.33 -10.15 6.49
CA ILE A 286 18.88 -10.09 6.81
C ILE A 286 18.14 -11.34 6.29
N GLY A 287 18.67 -11.99 5.25
CA GLY A 287 18.10 -13.22 4.72
C GLY A 287 16.89 -13.02 3.83
N VAL A 288 16.84 -11.92 3.08
CA VAL A 288 15.86 -11.72 2.01
C VAL A 288 16.28 -12.58 0.81
N PRO A 289 15.49 -13.57 0.38
CA PRO A 289 15.86 -14.42 -0.75
C PRO A 289 15.62 -13.68 -2.06
N PHE A 290 16.68 -13.45 -2.84
CA PHE A 290 16.58 -12.95 -4.20
C PHE A 290 16.79 -14.06 -5.22
N LYS A 291 16.22 -13.91 -6.43
CA LYS A 291 16.50 -14.77 -7.57
C LYS A 291 17.89 -14.45 -8.12
N ASN A 292 18.80 -15.41 -8.06
CA ASN A 292 20.19 -15.21 -8.46
C ASN A 292 20.45 -15.38 -9.97
N ASP A 293 19.55 -16.09 -10.65
CA ASP A 293 19.60 -16.39 -12.08
C ASP A 293 18.76 -15.43 -12.94
N TYR A 294 18.22 -14.41 -12.33
CA TYR A 294 17.28 -13.51 -13.00
C TYR A 294 17.49 -12.05 -12.60
N ILE A 295 17.78 -11.24 -13.59
CA ILE A 295 17.78 -9.78 -13.49
C ILE A 295 16.95 -9.23 -14.63
N PHE A 296 16.13 -8.21 -14.38
CA PHE A 296 15.19 -7.73 -15.36
C PHE A 296 15.08 -6.20 -15.37
N MET A 297 14.48 -5.70 -16.43
CA MET A 297 14.09 -4.30 -16.53
C MET A 297 12.66 -4.15 -16.02
N ALA A 298 12.47 -3.44 -14.92
CA ALA A 298 11.15 -3.16 -14.38
C ALA A 298 10.29 -2.34 -15.37
N ILE A 299 8.97 -2.47 -15.29
CA ILE A 299 8.05 -1.70 -16.14
C ILE A 299 8.31 -0.21 -15.94
N GLY A 300 8.56 0.50 -17.05
CA GLY A 300 8.92 1.92 -17.05
C GLY A 300 10.39 2.20 -16.79
N GLY A 301 11.20 1.18 -16.46
CA GLY A 301 12.66 1.31 -16.37
C GLY A 301 13.32 1.40 -17.75
N LYS A 302 14.53 1.96 -17.78
CA LYS A 302 15.37 2.03 -18.99
C LYS A 302 16.53 1.04 -18.95
N TRP A 303 16.82 0.46 -17.78
CA TRP A 303 17.99 -0.42 -17.56
C TRP A 303 17.59 -1.65 -16.75
N ALA A 304 18.21 -2.78 -17.03
CA ALA A 304 17.96 -4.02 -16.31
C ALA A 304 18.77 -4.02 -14.99
N ARG A 305 18.09 -3.64 -13.90
CA ARG A 305 18.62 -3.56 -12.53
C ARG A 305 17.70 -4.23 -11.52
N GLY A 306 16.57 -4.78 -11.96
CA GLY A 306 15.57 -5.35 -11.06
C GLY A 306 16.02 -6.69 -10.49
N HIS A 307 16.20 -6.75 -9.18
CA HIS A 307 16.42 -7.96 -8.40
C HIS A 307 15.10 -8.34 -7.74
N GLN A 308 14.55 -9.47 -8.12
CA GLN A 308 13.25 -9.91 -7.63
C GLN A 308 13.40 -10.82 -6.42
N VAL A 309 12.59 -10.55 -5.37
CA VAL A 309 12.47 -11.49 -4.25
C VAL A 309 11.98 -12.85 -4.78
N ASP A 310 12.62 -13.92 -4.36
CA ASP A 310 12.16 -15.28 -4.61
C ASP A 310 11.01 -15.63 -3.67
N LEU A 311 9.78 -15.40 -4.14
CA LEU A 311 8.58 -15.64 -3.36
C LEU A 311 8.37 -17.11 -3.01
N ILE A 312 8.81 -18.03 -3.90
CA ILE A 312 8.71 -19.47 -3.64
C ILE A 312 9.63 -19.84 -2.48
N ALA A 313 10.88 -19.36 -2.50
CA ALA A 313 11.81 -19.60 -1.41
C ALA A 313 11.36 -18.94 -0.10
N ALA A 314 10.75 -17.75 -0.17
CA ALA A 314 10.29 -17.01 1.00
C ALA A 314 9.00 -17.59 1.62
N THR A 315 8.03 -18.01 0.81
CA THR A 315 6.65 -18.29 1.26
C THR A 315 6.10 -19.64 0.81
N GLY A 316 6.78 -20.34 -0.11
CA GLY A 316 6.27 -21.53 -0.77
C GLY A 316 5.17 -21.25 -1.81
N LYS A 317 4.91 -20.00 -2.19
CA LYS A 317 3.88 -19.59 -3.14
C LYS A 317 4.49 -18.81 -4.30
N GLU A 318 3.91 -18.94 -5.50
CA GLU A 318 4.35 -18.21 -6.69
C GLU A 318 3.90 -16.74 -6.70
N SER A 319 2.82 -16.44 -5.99
CA SER A 319 2.26 -15.09 -5.90
C SER A 319 2.11 -14.66 -4.45
N ASP A 320 2.78 -13.60 -4.08
CA ASP A 320 2.66 -12.90 -2.80
C ASP A 320 3.20 -11.47 -3.00
N ASN A 321 3.06 -10.62 -1.98
CA ASN A 321 3.61 -9.29 -2.01
C ASN A 321 5.07 -9.31 -1.52
N GLY A 322 6.01 -9.20 -2.47
CA GLY A 322 7.45 -9.27 -2.18
C GLY A 322 7.93 -8.19 -1.21
N GLY A 323 7.29 -7.02 -1.21
CA GLY A 323 7.61 -5.94 -0.27
C GLY A 323 7.37 -6.30 1.19
N ARG A 324 6.43 -7.20 1.46
CA ARG A 324 6.18 -7.73 2.80
C ARG A 324 7.38 -8.52 3.33
N ILE A 325 8.05 -9.26 2.47
CA ILE A 325 9.19 -10.10 2.85
C ILE A 325 10.33 -9.26 3.45
N TYR A 326 10.62 -8.07 2.90
CA TYR A 326 11.62 -7.17 3.49
C TYR A 326 11.27 -6.81 4.93
N ILE A 327 10.03 -6.42 5.18
CA ILE A 327 9.59 -6.00 6.53
C ILE A 327 9.65 -7.16 7.51
N GLU A 328 9.18 -8.35 7.12
CA GLU A 328 9.22 -9.55 7.96
C GLU A 328 10.64 -9.97 8.31
N LYS A 329 11.57 -9.85 7.35
CA LYS A 329 12.97 -10.19 7.56
C LYS A 329 13.70 -9.14 8.41
N LEU A 330 13.45 -7.86 8.18
CA LEU A 330 14.05 -6.75 8.94
C LEU A 330 13.53 -6.68 10.40
N GLN A 331 12.41 -7.30 10.71
CA GLN A 331 11.82 -7.34 12.04
C GLN A 331 12.47 -8.40 12.95
N ASN A 332 13.06 -9.45 12.38
CA ASN A 332 13.62 -10.62 13.10
C ASN A 332 15.12 -10.48 13.31
#